data_8812ec716869223b1094bd48a0e379fb
#
_entry.id   8812ec716869223b1094bd48a0e379fb
#
_cell.length_a   1.000
_cell.length_b   1.000
_cell.length_c   1.000
_cell.angle_alpha   90.00
_cell.angle_beta   90.00
_cell.angle_gamma   90.00
#
_symmetry.space_group_name_H-M   'P 1'
#
loop_
_entity.id
_entity.type
_entity.pdbx_description
1 polymer ?
#
loop_
_entity_poly.entity_id
_entity_poly.type
_entity_poly.pdbx_seq_one_letter_code
_entity_poly.pdbx_strand_id
1 'polypeptide(L)'
;VVMAICTFVGALIAALLLGRIVSLFGDLRIPAVASAVLFMVAALLPLLMDDGFLAVALYALLAGFAYVVFDGASQSLDLAMLPDVRSVGRSLAAYSLANTFGTILGVAACAAVIVATGATVLIFAVATVSMLLAGLLTLRLKSQQ
;
A
#
# COMPACT_ATOMS: atom_id res chain seq x y z
N VAL A 1 13.61 3.01 -15.11
CA VAL A 1 14.29 1.74 -14.79
C VAL A 1 14.64 1.69 -13.31
N VAL A 2 15.40 2.66 -12.76
CA VAL A 2 15.86 2.65 -11.36
C VAL A 2 14.69 2.58 -10.38
N MET A 3 13.66 3.41 -10.56
CA MET A 3 12.48 3.41 -9.72
C MET A 3 11.80 2.02 -9.67
N ALA A 4 11.65 1.36 -10.81
CA ALA A 4 11.06 0.02 -10.86
C ALA A 4 11.92 -1.02 -10.14
N ILE A 5 13.25 -0.93 -10.25
CA ILE A 5 14.17 -1.82 -9.54
C ILE A 5 14.06 -1.58 -8.01
N CYS A 6 14.09 -0.34 -7.57
CA CYS A 6 13.95 -0.01 -6.14
C CYS A 6 12.62 -0.48 -5.57
N THR A 7 11.50 -0.25 -6.28
CA THR A 7 10.17 -0.76 -5.86
C THR A 7 10.16 -2.29 -5.76
N PHE A 8 10.73 -2.98 -6.75
CA PHE A 8 10.81 -4.44 -6.75
C PHE A 8 11.66 -4.97 -5.58
N VAL A 9 12.81 -4.35 -5.32
CA VAL A 9 13.68 -4.73 -4.18
C VAL A 9 12.94 -4.53 -2.86
N GLY A 10 12.29 -3.39 -2.67
CA GLY A 10 11.47 -3.12 -1.49
C GLY A 10 10.35 -4.15 -1.30
N ALA A 11 9.64 -4.46 -2.37
CA ALA A 11 8.58 -5.48 -2.39
C ALA A 11 9.13 -6.88 -2.05
N LEU A 12 10.28 -7.24 -2.60
CA LEU A 12 10.93 -8.54 -2.34
C LEU A 12 11.33 -8.68 -0.86
N ILE A 13 11.94 -7.64 -0.29
CA ILE A 13 12.31 -7.62 1.14
C ILE A 13 11.05 -7.77 1.99
N ALA A 14 9.97 -7.04 1.67
CA ALA A 14 8.71 -7.14 2.39
C ALA A 14 8.11 -8.55 2.31
N ALA A 15 8.09 -9.15 1.12
CA ALA A 15 7.57 -10.51 0.92
C ALA A 15 8.32 -11.56 1.74
N LEU A 16 9.65 -11.44 1.83
CA LEU A 16 10.48 -12.33 2.65
C LEU A 16 10.26 -12.16 4.16
N LEU A 17 9.91 -10.94 4.58
CA LEU A 17 9.71 -10.61 5.99
C LEU A 17 8.24 -10.69 6.43
N LEU A 18 7.29 -10.77 5.49
CA LEU A 18 5.85 -10.66 5.76
C LEU A 18 5.38 -11.67 6.83
N GLY A 19 5.80 -12.93 6.73
CA GLY A 19 5.45 -13.95 7.71
C GLY A 19 5.93 -13.61 9.13
N ARG A 20 7.13 -13.05 9.25
CA ARG A 20 7.68 -12.59 10.54
C ARG A 20 6.97 -11.35 11.05
N ILE A 21 6.70 -10.38 10.16
CA ILE A 21 5.99 -9.14 10.51
C ILE A 21 4.60 -9.50 11.04
N VAL A 22 3.84 -10.33 10.32
CA VAL A 22 2.51 -10.75 10.73
C VAL A 22 2.52 -11.55 12.04
N SER A 23 3.52 -12.42 12.28
CA SER A 23 3.63 -13.19 13.51
C SER A 23 4.06 -12.39 14.74
N LEU A 24 4.76 -11.26 14.55
CA LEU A 24 5.17 -10.37 15.64
C LEU A 24 4.00 -9.54 16.20
N PHE A 25 3.01 -9.27 15.37
CA PHE A 25 1.84 -8.48 15.77
C PHE A 25 0.65 -9.42 15.97
N GLY A 26 0.12 -9.47 17.19
CA GLY A 26 -1.07 -10.28 17.51
C GLY A 26 -2.34 -9.77 16.82
N ASP A 27 -2.35 -8.51 16.38
CA ASP A 27 -3.44 -7.89 15.61
C ASP A 27 -2.93 -7.50 14.21
N LEU A 28 -3.52 -8.09 13.18
CA LEU A 28 -3.19 -7.85 11.77
C LEU A 28 -3.42 -6.40 11.30
N ARG A 29 -4.18 -5.60 12.06
CA ARG A 29 -4.40 -4.19 11.77
C ARG A 29 -3.15 -3.35 12.00
N ILE A 30 -2.34 -3.73 12.99
CA ILE A 30 -1.13 -2.98 13.33
C ILE A 30 -0.16 -2.94 12.15
N PRO A 31 0.24 -4.06 11.52
CA PRO A 31 1.11 -4.00 10.34
C PRO A 31 0.45 -3.29 9.14
N ALA A 32 -0.87 -3.40 8.95
CA ALA A 32 -1.57 -2.68 7.89
C ALA A 32 -1.52 -1.16 8.10
N VAL A 33 -1.81 -0.68 9.30
CA VAL A 33 -1.76 0.75 9.62
C VAL A 33 -0.32 1.28 9.60
N ALA A 34 0.62 0.52 10.18
CA ALA A 34 2.03 0.91 10.20
C ALA A 34 2.60 1.03 8.77
N SER A 35 2.23 0.12 7.87
CA SER A 35 2.65 0.21 6.46
C SER A 35 1.99 1.37 5.72
N ALA A 36 0.73 1.70 6.01
CA ALA A 36 0.08 2.89 5.45
C ALA A 36 0.79 4.18 5.90
N VAL A 37 1.17 4.28 7.18
CA VAL A 37 1.98 5.39 7.71
C VAL A 37 3.36 5.44 7.06
N LEU A 38 4.02 4.29 6.92
CA LEU A 38 5.33 4.21 6.25
C LEU A 38 5.25 4.69 4.79
N PHE A 39 4.20 4.29 4.07
CA PHE A 39 3.97 4.76 2.71
C PHE A 39 3.77 6.28 2.65
N MET A 40 3.00 6.83 3.59
CA MET A 40 2.79 8.27 3.70
C MET A 40 4.10 9.01 3.94
N VAL A 41 4.92 8.54 4.89
CA VAL A 41 6.24 9.12 5.17
C VAL A 41 7.15 9.03 3.94
N ALA A 42 7.16 7.89 3.25
CA ALA A 42 7.92 7.72 2.01
C ALA A 42 7.48 8.72 0.93
N ALA A 43 6.18 8.96 0.79
CA ALA A 43 5.66 9.91 -0.21
C ALA A 43 6.04 11.38 0.07
N LEU A 44 6.45 11.71 1.29
CA LEU A 44 6.97 13.04 1.61
C LEU A 44 8.44 13.22 1.20
N LEU A 45 9.21 12.14 1.02
CA LEU A 45 10.64 12.25 0.68
C LEU A 45 10.90 13.07 -0.59
N PRO A 46 10.19 12.84 -1.72
CA PRO A 46 10.39 13.63 -2.92
C PRO A 46 10.01 15.10 -2.79
N LEU A 47 9.25 15.46 -1.73
CA LEU A 47 8.83 16.83 -1.44
C LEU A 47 9.83 17.57 -0.54
N LEU A 48 10.60 16.83 0.26
CA LEU A 48 11.45 17.38 1.32
C LEU A 48 12.95 17.34 0.98
N MET A 49 13.36 16.45 0.06
CA MET A 49 14.76 16.27 -0.30
C MET A 49 15.11 17.05 -1.57
N ASP A 50 16.21 17.77 -1.53
CA ASP A 50 16.74 18.52 -2.70
C ASP A 50 17.36 17.59 -3.76
N ASP A 51 17.88 16.40 -3.37
CA ASP A 51 18.35 15.38 -4.29
C ASP A 51 17.18 14.56 -4.82
N GLY A 52 16.64 14.99 -5.96
CA GLY A 52 15.49 14.35 -6.59
C GLY A 52 15.70 12.89 -6.96
N PHE A 53 16.93 12.48 -7.32
CA PHE A 53 17.22 11.08 -7.66
C PHE A 53 17.19 10.17 -6.43
N LEU A 54 17.90 10.58 -5.36
CA LEU A 54 17.95 9.81 -4.12
C LEU A 54 16.57 9.75 -3.45
N ALA A 55 15.86 10.87 -3.43
CA ALA A 55 14.51 10.96 -2.87
C ALA A 55 13.54 10.00 -3.56
N VAL A 56 13.55 9.96 -4.90
CA VAL A 56 12.68 9.08 -5.68
C VAL A 56 13.08 7.61 -5.52
N ALA A 57 14.37 7.31 -5.44
CA ALA A 57 14.84 5.94 -5.19
C ALA A 57 14.43 5.42 -3.81
N LEU A 58 14.61 6.23 -2.76
CA LEU A 58 14.18 5.90 -1.40
C LEU A 58 12.66 5.78 -1.31
N TYR A 59 11.92 6.70 -1.90
CA TYR A 59 10.47 6.59 -2.01
C TYR A 59 10.06 5.27 -2.64
N ALA A 60 10.62 4.93 -3.80
CA ALA A 60 10.26 3.72 -4.53
C ALA A 60 10.53 2.45 -3.71
N LEU A 61 11.65 2.38 -3.02
CA LEU A 61 12.01 1.26 -2.16
C LEU A 61 11.05 1.12 -0.98
N LEU A 62 10.81 2.20 -0.24
CA LEU A 62 9.93 2.21 0.92
C LEU A 62 8.47 2.00 0.53
N ALA A 63 8.02 2.60 -0.56
CA ALA A 63 6.67 2.42 -1.08
C ALA A 63 6.42 0.99 -1.52
N GLY A 64 7.38 0.35 -2.21
CA GLY A 64 7.29 -1.06 -2.58
C GLY A 64 7.20 -1.98 -1.36
N PHE A 65 8.01 -1.72 -0.34
CA PHE A 65 7.95 -2.44 0.93
C PHE A 65 6.59 -2.26 1.62
N ALA A 66 6.18 -1.02 1.82
CA ALA A 66 4.95 -0.68 2.52
C ALA A 66 3.71 -1.23 1.82
N TYR A 67 3.68 -1.18 0.49
CA TYR A 67 2.58 -1.72 -0.31
C TYR A 67 2.39 -3.22 -0.08
N VAL A 68 3.47 -4.02 -0.15
CA VAL A 68 3.38 -5.48 0.03
C VAL A 68 2.97 -5.85 1.45
N VAL A 69 3.48 -5.13 2.47
CA VAL A 69 3.05 -5.37 3.86
C VAL A 69 1.58 -5.02 4.05
N PHE A 70 1.12 -3.89 3.50
CA PHE A 70 -0.28 -3.47 3.57
C PHE A 70 -1.20 -4.48 2.89
N ASP A 71 -0.88 -4.87 1.66
CA ASP A 71 -1.66 -5.81 0.86
C ASP A 71 -1.75 -7.18 1.55
N GLY A 72 -0.62 -7.73 2.00
CA GLY A 72 -0.58 -9.00 2.70
C GLY A 72 -1.32 -9.00 4.04
N ALA A 73 -1.21 -7.91 4.82
CA ALA A 73 -1.95 -7.77 6.07
C ALA A 73 -3.45 -7.62 5.82
N SER A 74 -3.86 -6.86 4.80
CA SER A 74 -5.26 -6.69 4.42
C SER A 74 -5.88 -7.99 3.92
N GLN A 75 -5.19 -8.76 3.07
CA GLN A 75 -5.65 -10.07 2.64
C GLN A 75 -5.80 -11.04 3.81
N SER A 76 -4.86 -11.02 4.75
CA SER A 76 -4.92 -11.86 5.95
C SER A 76 -6.10 -11.49 6.85
N LEU A 77 -6.42 -10.20 6.97
CA LEU A 77 -7.62 -9.72 7.67
C LEU A 77 -8.89 -10.20 6.99
N ASP A 78 -8.98 -10.07 5.67
CA ASP A 78 -10.14 -10.52 4.90
C ASP A 78 -10.37 -12.02 5.07
N LEU A 79 -9.30 -12.82 5.00
CA LEU A 79 -9.38 -14.26 5.21
C LEU A 79 -9.81 -14.63 6.64
N ALA A 80 -9.33 -13.89 7.65
CA ALA A 80 -9.70 -14.11 9.04
C ALA A 80 -11.18 -13.79 9.34
N MET A 81 -11.82 -12.94 8.52
CA MET A 81 -13.23 -12.57 8.66
C MET A 81 -14.19 -13.53 7.96
N LEU A 82 -13.70 -14.49 7.20
CA LEU A 82 -14.55 -15.41 6.45
C LEU A 82 -15.12 -16.54 7.33
N PRO A 83 -16.44 -16.70 7.36
CA PRO A 83 -17.09 -17.73 8.20
C PRO A 83 -16.94 -19.15 7.66
N ASP A 84 -16.60 -19.36 6.38
CA ASP A 84 -16.51 -20.68 5.76
C ASP A 84 -15.39 -20.73 4.70
N VAL A 85 -14.65 -21.85 4.73
CA VAL A 85 -13.56 -22.15 3.78
C VAL A 85 -14.05 -22.18 2.32
N ARG A 86 -15.32 -22.53 2.09
CA ARG A 86 -15.92 -22.54 0.74
C ARG A 86 -16.05 -21.15 0.12
N SER A 87 -16.09 -20.09 0.94
CA SER A 87 -16.20 -18.70 0.48
C SER A 87 -14.85 -18.05 0.16
N VAL A 88 -13.73 -18.67 0.51
CA VAL A 88 -12.37 -18.13 0.33
C VAL A 88 -12.09 -17.77 -1.14
N GLY A 89 -12.36 -18.66 -2.07
CA GLY A 89 -12.13 -18.41 -3.50
C GLY A 89 -12.92 -17.21 -4.02
N ARG A 90 -14.18 -17.08 -3.59
CA ARG A 90 -15.04 -15.95 -3.98
C ARG A 90 -14.56 -14.63 -3.38
N SER A 91 -14.12 -14.62 -2.14
CA SER A 91 -13.58 -13.44 -1.47
C SER A 91 -12.26 -13.01 -2.06
N LEU A 92 -11.35 -13.92 -2.37
CA LEU A 92 -10.10 -13.61 -3.06
C LEU A 92 -10.35 -13.05 -4.46
N ALA A 93 -11.32 -13.59 -5.19
CA ALA A 93 -11.70 -13.04 -6.50
C ALA A 93 -12.28 -11.63 -6.38
N ALA A 94 -13.13 -11.38 -5.39
CA ALA A 94 -13.68 -10.04 -5.12
C ALA A 94 -12.58 -9.05 -4.70
N TYR A 95 -11.65 -9.47 -3.86
CA TYR A 95 -10.48 -8.67 -3.46
C TYR A 95 -9.61 -8.32 -4.67
N SER A 96 -9.28 -9.31 -5.51
CA SER A 96 -8.49 -9.09 -6.73
C SER A 96 -9.17 -8.12 -7.70
N LEU A 97 -10.50 -8.24 -7.88
CA LEU A 97 -11.27 -7.30 -8.67
C LEU A 97 -11.22 -5.89 -8.08
N ALA A 98 -11.46 -5.75 -6.78
CA ALA A 98 -11.40 -4.45 -6.09
C ALA A 98 -10.01 -3.81 -6.21
N ASN A 99 -8.93 -4.59 -6.06
CA ASN A 99 -7.57 -4.12 -6.23
C ASN A 99 -7.29 -3.66 -7.68
N THR A 100 -7.75 -4.42 -8.67
CA THR A 100 -7.61 -4.06 -10.09
C THR A 100 -8.37 -2.77 -10.41
N PHE A 101 -9.62 -2.64 -9.97
CA PHE A 101 -10.40 -1.42 -10.13
C PHE A 101 -9.75 -0.24 -9.41
N GLY A 102 -9.28 -0.43 -8.19
CA GLY A 102 -8.56 0.59 -7.43
C GLY A 102 -7.31 1.07 -8.16
N THR A 103 -6.54 0.17 -8.75
CA THR A 103 -5.35 0.49 -9.56
C THR A 103 -5.73 1.31 -10.79
N ILE A 104 -6.75 0.91 -11.54
CA ILE A 104 -7.22 1.64 -12.74
C ILE A 104 -7.68 3.05 -12.35
N LEU A 105 -8.50 3.17 -11.31
CA LEU A 105 -8.98 4.47 -10.83
C LEU A 105 -7.83 5.34 -10.30
N GLY A 106 -6.86 4.76 -9.60
CA GLY A 106 -5.68 5.46 -9.13
C GLY A 106 -4.83 6.02 -10.27
N VAL A 107 -4.57 5.21 -11.29
CA VAL A 107 -3.84 5.66 -12.49
C VAL A 107 -4.61 6.75 -13.22
N ALA A 108 -5.91 6.60 -13.39
CA ALA A 108 -6.76 7.61 -14.04
C ALA A 108 -6.77 8.93 -13.25
N ALA A 109 -6.87 8.87 -11.93
CA ALA A 109 -6.82 10.04 -11.06
C ALA A 109 -5.46 10.76 -11.16
N CYS A 110 -4.36 10.01 -11.11
CA CYS A 110 -3.02 10.57 -11.28
C CYS A 110 -2.86 11.24 -12.66
N ALA A 111 -3.32 10.58 -13.72
CA ALA A 111 -3.27 11.14 -15.08
C ALA A 111 -4.10 12.43 -15.18
N ALA A 112 -5.29 12.45 -14.61
CA ALA A 112 -6.16 13.64 -14.59
C ALA A 112 -5.50 14.81 -13.83
N VAL A 113 -4.85 14.55 -12.70
CA VAL A 113 -4.11 15.57 -11.94
C VAL A 113 -2.95 16.13 -12.76
N ILE A 114 -2.17 15.28 -13.44
CA ILE A 114 -1.05 15.74 -14.30
C ILE A 114 -1.59 16.62 -15.42
N VAL A 115 -2.64 16.17 -16.12
CA VAL A 115 -3.22 16.93 -17.24
C VAL A 115 -3.79 18.27 -16.78
N ALA A 116 -4.45 18.30 -15.60
CA ALA A 116 -5.08 19.51 -15.10
C ALA A 116 -4.09 20.53 -14.53
N THR A 117 -2.99 20.09 -13.93
CA THR A 117 -2.09 20.95 -13.15
C THR A 117 -0.68 21.06 -13.73
N GLY A 118 -0.27 20.14 -14.59
CA GLY A 118 1.11 20.00 -15.05
C GLY A 118 2.12 19.59 -13.96
N ALA A 119 1.67 19.39 -12.72
CA ALA A 119 2.52 19.17 -11.56
C ALA A 119 2.58 17.69 -11.20
N THR A 120 3.67 17.01 -11.59
CA THR A 120 3.91 15.60 -11.24
C THR A 120 4.03 15.35 -9.74
N VAL A 121 4.43 16.35 -8.98
CA VAL A 121 4.57 16.29 -7.51
C VAL A 121 3.22 16.01 -6.81
N LEU A 122 2.10 16.45 -7.39
CA LEU A 122 0.76 16.23 -6.81
C LEU A 122 0.35 14.75 -6.82
N ILE A 123 1.01 13.90 -7.61
CA ILE A 123 0.77 12.46 -7.59
C ILE A 123 1.09 11.88 -6.20
N PHE A 124 2.18 12.35 -5.58
CA PHE A 124 2.56 11.91 -4.24
C PHE A 124 1.51 12.32 -3.19
N ALA A 125 0.91 13.50 -3.34
CA ALA A 125 -0.18 13.92 -2.48
C ALA A 125 -1.42 13.04 -2.64
N VAL A 126 -1.82 12.70 -3.87
CA VAL A 126 -2.94 11.78 -4.15
C VAL A 126 -2.67 10.41 -3.54
N ALA A 127 -1.46 9.86 -3.74
CA ALA A 127 -1.06 8.58 -3.16
C ALA A 127 -1.12 8.59 -1.63
N THR A 128 -0.62 9.67 -1.00
CA THR A 128 -0.65 9.87 0.45
C THR A 128 -2.08 9.87 0.99
N VAL A 129 -2.99 10.66 0.38
CA VAL A 129 -4.39 10.73 0.81
C VAL A 129 -5.08 9.38 0.64
N SER A 130 -4.85 8.68 -0.47
CA SER A 130 -5.44 7.37 -0.73
C SER A 130 -5.00 6.34 0.33
N MET A 131 -3.72 6.31 0.70
CA MET A 131 -3.21 5.40 1.72
C MET A 131 -3.69 5.76 3.13
N LEU A 132 -3.83 7.04 3.45
CA LEU A 132 -4.44 7.48 4.72
C LEU A 132 -5.88 6.98 4.84
N LEU A 133 -6.67 7.14 3.79
CA LEU A 133 -8.06 6.66 3.76
C LEU A 133 -8.12 5.15 3.93
N ALA A 134 -7.25 4.39 3.22
CA ALA A 134 -7.17 2.94 3.34
C ALA A 134 -6.79 2.52 4.78
N GLY A 135 -5.79 3.17 5.39
CA GLY A 135 -5.38 2.91 6.78
C GLY A 135 -6.50 3.20 7.78
N LEU A 136 -7.22 4.32 7.62
CA LEU A 136 -8.35 4.69 8.48
C LEU A 136 -9.52 3.70 8.35
N LEU A 137 -9.81 3.24 7.14
CA LEU A 137 -10.84 2.22 6.90
C LEU A 137 -10.47 0.90 7.57
N THR A 138 -9.20 0.50 7.51
CA THR A 138 -8.72 -0.72 8.17
C THR A 138 -8.92 -0.67 9.70
N LEU A 139 -8.74 0.50 10.32
CA LEU A 139 -9.00 0.68 11.76
C LEU A 139 -10.48 0.50 12.14
N ARG A 140 -11.41 0.76 11.21
CA ARG A 140 -12.85 0.62 11.46
C ARG A 140 -13.35 -0.82 11.35
N LEU A 141 -12.56 -1.72 10.75
CA LEU A 141 -12.91 -3.13 10.69
C LEU A 141 -12.93 -3.68 12.12
N LYS A 142 -14.05 -4.29 12.54
CA LYS A 142 -14.16 -4.88 13.88
C LYS A 142 -13.18 -6.04 14.01
N SER A 143 -12.37 -6.06 15.09
CA SER A 143 -11.64 -7.24 15.50
C SER A 143 -12.67 -8.29 15.92
N GLN A 144 -12.75 -9.36 15.17
CA GLN A 144 -13.31 -10.59 15.71
C GLN A 144 -12.17 -11.25 16.48
N GLN A 145 -12.13 -11.04 17.78
CA GLN A 145 -11.39 -11.87 18.72
C GLN A 145 -12.19 -13.12 19.01
#